data_f3b3137fb6070cda3591e26e419eda34
#
_entry.id   f3b3137fb6070cda3591e26e419eda34
#
_cell.length_a   1.000
_cell.length_b   1.000
_cell.length_c   1.000
_cell.angle_alpha   90.00
_cell.angle_beta   90.00
_cell.angle_gamma   90.00
#
_symmetry.space_group_name_H-M   'P 1'
#
loop_
_entity.id
_entity.type
_entity.pdbx_description
1 polymer ?
#
loop_
_entity_poly.entity_id
_entity_poly.type
_entity_poly.pdbx_seq_one_letter_code
_entity_poly.pdbx_strand_id
1 'polypeptide(L)'
;MVLVGNRADKAEQARQTLATLGDVAVIVADLMSEAGMQQVMASLNAEHKDISLLVNAAGVFFPKPFIEHEVEDYEQYMSLNRATFFITRDVVRNMLADNINGAIVNIGSMWAQQAVGATPSSAYSMAKAGLHALTKNLAIELGAHGIRVNAVSPAVVHTPIYEGFIPKEEVQGVMSSFDGFHPIGRVGTPLDVAETVAFLLSDKAGWVTGAVWDVDGGVMAGRNA
;
A
#
# COMPACT_ATOMS: atom_id res chain seq x y z
N MET A 1 -5.07 15.95 -7.03
CA MET A 1 -4.83 14.66 -6.34
C MET A 1 -6.07 14.26 -5.57
N VAL A 2 -6.40 12.96 -5.46
CA VAL A 2 -7.51 12.44 -4.63
C VAL A 2 -6.91 11.63 -3.49
N LEU A 3 -7.28 11.93 -2.25
CA LEU A 3 -6.92 11.18 -1.05
C LEU A 3 -8.12 10.38 -0.57
N VAL A 4 -7.91 9.11 -0.26
CA VAL A 4 -8.92 8.24 0.35
C VAL A 4 -8.44 7.85 1.75
N GLY A 5 -9.27 8.03 2.76
CA GLY A 5 -8.95 7.65 4.14
C GLY A 5 -10.20 7.50 4.99
N ASN A 6 -10.11 6.71 6.06
CA ASN A 6 -11.25 6.43 6.94
C ASN A 6 -11.39 7.42 8.11
N ARG A 7 -10.46 8.36 8.27
CA ARG A 7 -10.47 9.36 9.34
C ARG A 7 -10.57 10.77 8.77
N ALA A 8 -11.71 11.42 8.96
CA ALA A 8 -11.99 12.75 8.44
C ALA A 8 -10.98 13.81 8.92
N ASP A 9 -10.60 13.77 10.22
CA ASP A 9 -9.63 14.67 10.83
C ASP A 9 -8.25 14.58 10.16
N LYS A 10 -7.74 13.35 9.98
CA LYS A 10 -6.44 13.12 9.35
C LYS A 10 -6.47 13.42 7.85
N ALA A 11 -7.55 13.08 7.17
CA ALA A 11 -7.71 13.33 5.75
C ALA A 11 -7.75 14.85 5.46
N GLU A 12 -8.45 15.63 6.28
CA GLU A 12 -8.48 17.10 6.15
C GLU A 12 -7.12 17.73 6.48
N GLN A 13 -6.42 17.25 7.52
CA GLN A 13 -5.07 17.70 7.82
C GLN A 13 -4.10 17.44 6.65
N ALA A 14 -4.17 16.26 6.05
CA ALA A 14 -3.36 15.92 4.87
C ALA A 14 -3.72 16.82 3.68
N ARG A 15 -5.01 17.08 3.43
CA ARG A 15 -5.48 17.99 2.39
C ARG A 15 -4.89 19.38 2.55
N GLN A 16 -4.95 19.93 3.77
CA GLN A 16 -4.39 21.27 4.06
C GLN A 16 -2.88 21.33 3.83
N THR A 17 -2.16 20.30 4.27
CA THR A 17 -0.70 20.22 4.08
C THR A 17 -0.33 20.18 2.60
N LEU A 18 -1.08 19.44 1.79
CA LEU A 18 -0.79 19.22 0.38
C LEU A 18 -1.39 20.28 -0.54
N ALA A 19 -2.34 21.10 -0.05
CA ALA A 19 -2.99 22.16 -0.84
C ALA A 19 -2.00 23.23 -1.35
N THR A 20 -0.84 23.35 -0.72
CA THR A 20 0.25 24.24 -1.18
C THR A 20 0.95 23.72 -2.45
N LEU A 21 0.77 22.44 -2.76
CA LEU A 21 1.41 21.76 -3.91
C LEU A 21 0.44 21.56 -5.09
N GLY A 22 -0.86 21.74 -4.88
CA GLY A 22 -1.88 21.60 -5.92
C GLY A 22 -3.26 21.26 -5.36
N ASP A 23 -4.22 21.05 -6.25
CA ASP A 23 -5.59 20.70 -5.88
C ASP A 23 -5.67 19.32 -5.24
N VAL A 24 -6.34 19.24 -4.09
CA VAL A 24 -6.51 18.01 -3.33
C VAL A 24 -7.97 17.81 -2.97
N ALA A 25 -8.57 16.75 -3.51
CA ALA A 25 -9.87 16.24 -3.11
C ALA A 25 -9.72 15.15 -2.04
N VAL A 26 -10.69 14.99 -1.17
CA VAL A 26 -10.71 13.98 -0.11
C VAL A 26 -12.01 13.18 -0.17
N ILE A 27 -11.87 11.86 -0.13
CA ILE A 27 -12.99 10.93 0.06
C ILE A 27 -12.80 10.24 1.41
N VAL A 28 -13.71 10.50 2.35
CA VAL A 28 -13.68 9.85 3.67
C VAL A 28 -14.52 8.58 3.60
N ALA A 29 -13.87 7.42 3.60
CA ALA A 29 -14.53 6.13 3.50
C ALA A 29 -13.71 5.02 4.17
N ASP A 30 -14.39 4.06 4.80
CA ASP A 30 -13.76 2.85 5.32
C ASP A 30 -13.70 1.76 4.24
N LEU A 31 -12.52 1.50 3.71
CA LEU A 31 -12.30 0.51 2.67
C LEU A 31 -12.47 -0.94 3.14
N MET A 32 -12.55 -1.20 4.43
CA MET A 32 -12.88 -2.53 4.97
C MET A 32 -14.38 -2.83 4.85
N SER A 33 -15.22 -1.78 4.69
CA SER A 33 -16.66 -1.95 4.49
C SER A 33 -17.05 -1.96 3.01
N GLU A 34 -18.06 -2.73 2.67
CA GLU A 34 -18.65 -2.74 1.31
C GLU A 34 -19.17 -1.35 0.92
N ALA A 35 -19.85 -0.67 1.84
CA ALA A 35 -20.40 0.66 1.59
C ALA A 35 -19.30 1.70 1.32
N GLY A 36 -18.21 1.66 2.08
CA GLY A 36 -17.08 2.58 1.87
C GLY A 36 -16.37 2.32 0.54
N MET A 37 -16.16 1.06 0.17
CA MET A 37 -15.60 0.70 -1.14
C MET A 37 -16.51 1.24 -2.27
N GLN A 38 -17.82 1.01 -2.20
CA GLN A 38 -18.79 1.48 -3.21
C GLN A 38 -18.83 3.01 -3.28
N GLN A 39 -18.77 3.70 -2.14
CA GLN A 39 -18.69 5.16 -2.09
C GLN A 39 -17.47 5.69 -2.85
N VAL A 40 -16.28 5.10 -2.62
CA VAL A 40 -15.05 5.51 -3.33
C VAL A 40 -15.20 5.27 -4.83
N MET A 41 -15.65 4.08 -5.24
CA MET A 41 -15.84 3.75 -6.66
C MET A 41 -16.83 4.71 -7.33
N ALA A 42 -17.94 5.04 -6.67
CA ALA A 42 -18.94 5.98 -7.19
C ALA A 42 -18.34 7.39 -7.38
N SER A 43 -17.61 7.91 -6.39
CA SER A 43 -16.97 9.22 -6.47
C SER A 43 -15.91 9.26 -7.59
N LEU A 44 -15.05 8.24 -7.68
CA LEU A 44 -14.02 8.18 -8.73
C LEU A 44 -14.66 8.16 -10.12
N ASN A 45 -15.71 7.39 -10.32
CA ASN A 45 -16.39 7.29 -11.61
C ASN A 45 -17.21 8.55 -11.96
N ALA A 46 -17.66 9.33 -10.98
CA ALA A 46 -18.40 10.56 -11.23
C ALA A 46 -17.50 11.78 -11.49
N GLU A 47 -16.43 11.93 -10.70
CA GLU A 47 -15.71 13.19 -10.58
C GLU A 47 -14.21 13.10 -10.95
N HIS A 48 -13.63 11.87 -11.03
CA HIS A 48 -12.18 11.68 -11.13
C HIS A 48 -11.80 10.61 -12.16
N LYS A 49 -12.34 10.70 -13.38
CA LYS A 49 -12.05 9.73 -14.45
C LYS A 49 -10.68 9.91 -15.09
N ASP A 50 -10.06 11.05 -14.91
CA ASP A 50 -8.77 11.45 -15.44
C ASP A 50 -7.56 10.95 -14.64
N ILE A 51 -7.76 10.05 -13.66
CA ILE A 51 -6.68 9.48 -12.87
C ILE A 51 -5.74 8.68 -13.76
N SER A 52 -4.48 9.08 -13.81
CA SER A 52 -3.39 8.39 -14.50
C SER A 52 -2.40 7.70 -13.54
N LEU A 53 -2.37 8.10 -12.28
CA LEU A 53 -1.46 7.55 -11.26
C LEU A 53 -2.26 7.04 -10.05
N LEU A 54 -2.05 5.78 -9.67
CA LEU A 54 -2.72 5.16 -8.53
C LEU A 54 -1.71 4.57 -7.55
N VAL A 55 -1.86 4.91 -6.27
CA VAL A 55 -1.12 4.26 -5.17
C VAL A 55 -2.09 3.55 -4.25
N ASN A 56 -2.01 2.24 -4.19
CA ASN A 56 -2.75 1.42 -3.25
C ASN A 56 -1.95 1.27 -1.94
N ALA A 57 -2.14 2.23 -1.02
CA ALA A 57 -1.38 2.32 0.24
C ALA A 57 -2.19 1.97 1.49
N ALA A 58 -3.52 1.80 1.38
CA ALA A 58 -4.33 1.42 2.52
C ALA A 58 -3.89 0.08 3.10
N GLY A 59 -3.73 0.03 4.41
CA GLY A 59 -3.26 -1.17 5.09
C GLY A 59 -3.42 -1.10 6.60
N VAL A 60 -3.52 -2.27 7.21
CA VAL A 60 -3.49 -2.49 8.65
C VAL A 60 -2.50 -3.60 8.96
N PHE A 61 -1.97 -3.64 10.17
CA PHE A 61 -1.08 -4.70 10.62
C PHE A 61 -1.33 -4.98 12.10
N PHE A 62 -1.72 -6.21 12.41
CA PHE A 62 -1.95 -6.71 13.77
C PHE A 62 -1.34 -8.10 13.86
N PRO A 63 -0.11 -8.23 14.38
CA PRO A 63 0.54 -9.53 14.53
C PRO A 63 -0.26 -10.39 15.51
N LYS A 64 -0.57 -11.62 15.11
CA LYS A 64 -1.36 -12.56 15.91
C LYS A 64 -0.94 -14.00 15.58
N PRO A 65 -0.77 -14.88 16.57
CA PRO A 65 -0.52 -16.30 16.34
C PRO A 65 -1.62 -16.94 15.50
N PHE A 66 -1.25 -17.88 14.62
CA PHE A 66 -2.18 -18.49 13.68
C PHE A 66 -3.43 -19.07 14.35
N ILE A 67 -3.24 -19.82 15.43
CA ILE A 67 -4.34 -20.50 16.14
C ILE A 67 -5.26 -19.54 16.92
N GLU A 68 -4.87 -18.28 17.07
CA GLU A 68 -5.64 -17.27 17.80
C GLU A 68 -6.46 -16.38 16.84
N HIS A 69 -6.31 -16.58 15.51
CA HIS A 69 -7.08 -15.80 14.54
C HIS A 69 -8.55 -16.18 14.60
N GLU A 70 -9.39 -15.17 14.75
CA GLU A 70 -10.82 -15.26 14.50
C GLU A 70 -11.14 -14.85 13.05
N VAL A 71 -12.37 -15.05 12.61
CA VAL A 71 -12.80 -14.72 11.25
C VAL A 71 -12.60 -13.23 10.96
N GLU A 72 -12.87 -12.38 11.92
CA GLU A 72 -12.75 -10.92 11.83
C GLU A 72 -11.30 -10.49 11.61
N ASP A 73 -10.34 -11.15 12.23
CA ASP A 73 -8.90 -10.88 12.02
C ASP A 73 -8.47 -11.16 10.58
N TYR A 74 -9.02 -12.19 9.98
CA TYR A 74 -8.77 -12.54 8.59
C TYR A 74 -9.49 -11.57 7.64
N GLU A 75 -10.78 -11.33 7.88
CA GLU A 75 -11.64 -10.53 7.00
C GLU A 75 -11.16 -9.07 6.86
N GLN A 76 -10.58 -8.46 7.90
CA GLN A 76 -10.06 -7.10 7.79
C GLN A 76 -8.98 -6.97 6.69
N TYR A 77 -8.11 -7.97 6.53
CA TYR A 77 -7.10 -7.97 5.48
C TYR A 77 -7.69 -8.26 4.10
N MET A 78 -8.60 -9.25 4.03
CA MET A 78 -9.22 -9.65 2.76
C MET A 78 -10.19 -8.59 2.24
N SER A 79 -10.88 -7.88 3.12
CA SER A 79 -11.73 -6.74 2.76
C SER A 79 -10.94 -5.60 2.14
N LEU A 80 -9.75 -5.27 2.68
CA LEU A 80 -8.86 -4.29 2.05
C LEU A 80 -8.35 -4.75 0.68
N ASN A 81 -8.00 -6.04 0.52
CA ASN A 81 -7.62 -6.58 -0.77
C ASN A 81 -8.77 -6.53 -1.77
N ARG A 82 -10.00 -6.83 -1.34
CA ARG A 82 -11.20 -6.68 -2.16
C ARG A 82 -11.39 -5.24 -2.62
N ALA A 83 -11.30 -4.28 -1.71
CA ALA A 83 -11.40 -2.87 -2.05
C ALA A 83 -10.29 -2.44 -3.03
N THR A 84 -9.05 -2.82 -2.77
CA THR A 84 -7.91 -2.56 -3.67
C THR A 84 -8.18 -3.11 -5.07
N PHE A 85 -8.65 -4.35 -5.17
CA PHE A 85 -8.95 -4.98 -6.46
C PHE A 85 -10.02 -4.20 -7.24
N PHE A 86 -11.16 -3.90 -6.62
CA PHE A 86 -12.28 -3.30 -7.34
C PHE A 86 -12.08 -1.81 -7.63
N ILE A 87 -11.45 -1.05 -6.74
CA ILE A 87 -11.08 0.35 -7.00
C ILE A 87 -10.04 0.42 -8.13
N THR A 88 -9.01 -0.43 -8.11
CA THR A 88 -8.03 -0.50 -9.19
C THR A 88 -8.71 -0.86 -10.51
N ARG A 89 -9.63 -1.82 -10.54
CA ARG A 89 -10.40 -2.20 -11.73
C ARG A 89 -11.15 -1.00 -12.32
N ASP A 90 -11.81 -0.20 -11.49
CA ASP A 90 -12.59 0.95 -11.98
C ASP A 90 -11.69 2.07 -12.48
N VAL A 91 -10.58 2.36 -11.79
CA VAL A 91 -9.57 3.31 -12.29
C VAL A 91 -9.01 2.85 -13.65
N VAL A 92 -8.66 1.57 -13.77
CA VAL A 92 -8.16 0.99 -15.04
C VAL A 92 -9.22 1.08 -16.15
N ARG A 93 -10.50 0.83 -15.85
CA ARG A 93 -11.57 1.00 -16.84
C ARG A 93 -11.64 2.42 -17.40
N ASN A 94 -11.49 3.42 -16.53
CA ASN A 94 -11.46 4.82 -16.94
C ASN A 94 -10.22 5.11 -17.80
N MET A 95 -9.03 4.65 -17.36
CA MET A 95 -7.80 4.78 -18.15
C MET A 95 -7.95 4.19 -19.56
N LEU A 96 -8.51 2.98 -19.68
CA LEU A 96 -8.71 2.32 -20.96
C LEU A 96 -9.75 3.05 -21.83
N ALA A 97 -10.85 3.53 -21.25
CA ALA A 97 -11.90 4.24 -21.99
C ALA A 97 -11.39 5.54 -22.60
N ASP A 98 -10.51 6.25 -21.89
CA ASP A 98 -10.00 7.56 -22.28
C ASP A 98 -8.59 7.48 -22.90
N ASN A 99 -8.06 6.27 -23.14
CA ASN A 99 -6.71 6.01 -23.66
C ASN A 99 -5.60 6.72 -22.84
N ILE A 100 -5.73 6.71 -21.53
CA ILE A 100 -4.77 7.27 -20.59
C ILE A 100 -3.66 6.26 -20.33
N ASN A 101 -2.42 6.60 -20.68
CA ASN A 101 -1.26 5.88 -20.17
C ASN A 101 -1.12 6.12 -18.67
N GLY A 102 -0.87 5.06 -17.89
CA GLY A 102 -0.90 5.18 -16.44
C GLY A 102 0.19 4.42 -15.71
N ALA A 103 0.29 4.68 -14.42
CA ALA A 103 1.13 3.90 -13.53
C ALA A 103 0.43 3.60 -12.20
N ILE A 104 0.53 2.35 -11.78
CA ILE A 104 -0.07 1.85 -10.54
C ILE A 104 1.04 1.31 -9.66
N VAL A 105 1.07 1.71 -8.39
CA VAL A 105 2.00 1.17 -7.39
C VAL A 105 1.22 0.62 -6.20
N ASN A 106 1.43 -0.65 -5.92
CA ASN A 106 0.86 -1.33 -4.77
C ASN A 106 1.87 -1.35 -3.60
N ILE A 107 1.44 -0.97 -2.41
CA ILE A 107 2.26 -1.09 -1.20
C ILE A 107 2.11 -2.52 -0.65
N GLY A 108 3.05 -3.36 -1.06
CA GLY A 108 3.21 -4.74 -0.61
C GLY A 108 3.80 -4.85 0.78
N SER A 109 4.61 -5.88 1.00
CA SER A 109 5.39 -6.07 2.23
C SER A 109 6.39 -7.21 2.07
N MET A 110 7.53 -7.15 2.77
CA MET A 110 8.45 -8.27 2.88
C MET A 110 7.79 -9.53 3.48
N TRP A 111 6.77 -9.36 4.34
CA TRP A 111 6.01 -10.48 4.93
C TRP A 111 5.23 -11.30 3.89
N ALA A 112 5.05 -10.80 2.68
CA ALA A 112 4.54 -11.57 1.55
C ALA A 112 5.55 -12.62 1.04
N GLN A 113 6.83 -12.46 1.37
CA GLN A 113 7.95 -13.24 0.85
C GLN A 113 8.69 -14.02 1.94
N GLN A 114 8.72 -13.49 3.16
CA GLN A 114 9.45 -14.06 4.29
C GLN A 114 8.65 -13.95 5.59
N ALA A 115 8.53 -15.04 6.32
CA ALA A 115 7.96 -15.04 7.67
C ALA A 115 9.01 -14.61 8.71
N VAL A 116 8.55 -13.88 9.73
CA VAL A 116 9.38 -13.42 10.86
C VAL A 116 8.77 -13.94 12.16
N GLY A 117 9.50 -14.76 12.91
CA GLY A 117 8.99 -15.42 14.13
C GLY A 117 8.55 -14.44 15.22
N ALA A 118 9.19 -13.27 15.31
CA ALA A 118 8.81 -12.23 16.29
C ALA A 118 7.48 -11.53 15.97
N THR A 119 6.97 -11.67 14.75
CA THR A 119 5.74 -11.00 14.29
C THR A 119 4.87 -12.00 13.52
N PRO A 120 4.22 -12.97 14.18
CA PRO A 120 3.33 -13.91 13.53
C PRO A 120 2.19 -13.16 12.83
N SER A 121 2.02 -13.39 11.52
CA SER A 121 1.15 -12.53 10.70
C SER A 121 0.62 -13.25 9.45
N SER A 122 0.15 -14.50 9.61
CA SER A 122 -0.24 -15.36 8.49
C SER A 122 -1.30 -14.74 7.56
N ALA A 123 -2.38 -14.17 8.12
CA ALA A 123 -3.45 -13.54 7.32
C ALA A 123 -2.94 -12.29 6.57
N TYR A 124 -2.12 -11.46 7.23
CA TYR A 124 -1.47 -10.31 6.60
C TYR A 124 -0.54 -10.75 5.46
N SER A 125 0.29 -11.77 5.71
CA SER A 125 1.21 -12.32 4.70
C SER A 125 0.46 -12.83 3.46
N MET A 126 -0.65 -13.55 3.66
CA MET A 126 -1.53 -13.99 2.57
C MET A 126 -2.07 -12.81 1.76
N ALA A 127 -2.57 -11.77 2.43
CA ALA A 127 -3.10 -10.59 1.77
C ALA A 127 -2.03 -9.87 0.95
N LYS A 128 -0.84 -9.67 1.51
CA LYS A 128 0.26 -9.00 0.81
C LYS A 128 0.86 -9.86 -0.32
N ALA A 129 0.90 -11.18 -0.17
CA ALA A 129 1.28 -12.08 -1.26
C ALA A 129 0.26 -12.03 -2.41
N GLY A 130 -1.04 -11.97 -2.11
CA GLY A 130 -2.09 -11.73 -3.09
C GLY A 130 -1.90 -10.43 -3.87
N LEU A 131 -1.49 -9.36 -3.18
CA LEU A 131 -1.22 -8.06 -3.80
C LEU A 131 0.01 -8.10 -4.74
N HIS A 132 1.08 -8.85 -4.36
CA HIS A 132 2.21 -9.09 -5.26
C HIS A 132 1.80 -9.90 -6.50
N ALA A 133 0.94 -10.91 -6.35
CA ALA A 133 0.41 -11.67 -7.47
C ALA A 133 -0.47 -10.80 -8.39
N LEU A 134 -1.36 -9.97 -7.83
CA LEU A 134 -2.17 -9.01 -8.57
C LEU A 134 -1.30 -8.06 -9.40
N THR A 135 -0.23 -7.54 -8.82
CA THR A 135 0.74 -6.65 -9.50
C THR A 135 1.28 -7.28 -10.78
N LYS A 136 1.72 -8.55 -10.70
CA LYS A 136 2.29 -9.27 -11.85
C LYS A 136 1.24 -9.55 -12.93
N ASN A 137 0.04 -9.96 -12.53
CA ASN A 137 -1.04 -10.23 -13.48
C ASN A 137 -1.46 -8.95 -14.21
N LEU A 138 -1.71 -7.86 -13.48
CA LEU A 138 -2.10 -6.60 -14.10
C LEU A 138 -1.00 -6.01 -15.01
N ALA A 139 0.27 -6.22 -14.69
CA ALA A 139 1.37 -5.78 -15.56
C ALA A 139 1.32 -6.46 -16.94
N ILE A 140 0.98 -7.76 -16.98
CA ILE A 140 0.82 -8.50 -18.23
C ILE A 140 -0.46 -8.09 -18.97
N GLU A 141 -1.58 -7.96 -18.25
CA GLU A 141 -2.87 -7.62 -18.86
C GLU A 141 -2.91 -6.20 -19.43
N LEU A 142 -2.19 -5.25 -18.78
CA LEU A 142 -2.32 -3.83 -19.07
C LEU A 142 -1.13 -3.23 -19.81
N GLY A 143 -0.03 -3.97 -19.97
CA GLY A 143 1.20 -3.46 -20.59
C GLY A 143 1.00 -2.99 -22.02
N ALA A 144 0.19 -3.69 -22.83
CA ALA A 144 -0.13 -3.32 -24.20
C ALA A 144 -0.95 -2.01 -24.29
N HIS A 145 -1.54 -1.56 -23.18
CA HIS A 145 -2.31 -0.33 -23.08
C HIS A 145 -1.50 0.85 -22.50
N GLY A 146 -0.19 0.68 -22.35
CA GLY A 146 0.67 1.73 -21.78
C GLY A 146 0.47 1.97 -20.27
N ILE A 147 -0.14 1.01 -19.55
CA ILE A 147 -0.35 1.09 -18.11
C ILE A 147 0.67 0.18 -17.43
N ARG A 148 1.52 0.76 -16.57
CA ARG A 148 2.52 0.04 -15.79
C ARG A 148 1.99 -0.27 -14.39
N VAL A 149 2.27 -1.45 -13.89
CA VAL A 149 1.84 -1.88 -12.55
C VAL A 149 3.02 -2.48 -11.80
N ASN A 150 3.39 -1.89 -10.68
CA ASN A 150 4.51 -2.34 -9.85
C ASN A 150 4.10 -2.40 -8.37
N ALA A 151 4.90 -3.03 -7.56
CA ALA A 151 4.78 -3.00 -6.11
C ALA A 151 6.10 -2.61 -5.46
N VAL A 152 6.00 -1.97 -4.30
CA VAL A 152 7.11 -1.87 -3.35
C VAL A 152 6.85 -2.80 -2.18
N SER A 153 7.91 -3.37 -1.63
CA SER A 153 7.87 -4.38 -0.57
C SER A 153 8.71 -3.88 0.62
N PRO A 154 8.13 -3.02 1.48
CA PRO A 154 8.84 -2.51 2.64
C PRO A 154 9.04 -3.58 3.72
N ALA A 155 10.11 -3.43 4.51
CA ALA A 155 10.25 -4.08 5.80
C ALA A 155 9.63 -3.22 6.91
N VAL A 156 10.30 -3.05 8.05
CA VAL A 156 9.81 -2.20 9.14
C VAL A 156 10.03 -0.73 8.79
N VAL A 157 8.94 0.03 8.70
CA VAL A 157 8.95 1.48 8.41
C VAL A 157 8.23 2.21 9.53
N HIS A 158 8.88 3.20 10.13
CA HIS A 158 8.30 3.98 11.23
C HIS A 158 7.08 4.80 10.76
N THR A 159 5.90 4.27 10.97
CA THR A 159 4.61 4.86 10.60
C THR A 159 3.59 4.70 11.74
N PRO A 160 2.48 5.45 11.74
CA PRO A 160 1.41 5.27 12.73
C PRO A 160 0.72 3.91 12.74
N ILE A 161 1.03 3.00 11.81
CA ILE A 161 0.44 1.65 11.76
C ILE A 161 0.68 0.87 13.05
N TYR A 162 1.80 1.12 13.71
CA TYR A 162 2.18 0.44 14.96
C TYR A 162 1.39 0.93 16.17
N GLU A 163 0.84 2.15 16.12
CA GLU A 163 -0.03 2.69 17.17
C GLU A 163 -1.34 1.90 17.31
N GLY A 164 -1.66 1.03 16.36
CA GLY A 164 -2.83 0.15 16.40
C GLY A 164 -2.70 -0.99 17.43
N PHE A 165 -1.47 -1.35 17.84
CA PHE A 165 -1.22 -2.47 18.76
C PHE A 165 -0.03 -2.26 19.71
N ILE A 166 0.67 -1.11 19.61
CA ILE A 166 1.75 -0.70 20.52
C ILE A 166 1.34 0.62 21.16
N PRO A 167 1.42 0.78 22.48
CA PRO A 167 1.24 2.07 23.14
C PRO A 167 2.13 3.15 22.51
N LYS A 168 1.58 4.33 22.28
CA LYS A 168 2.25 5.38 21.50
C LYS A 168 3.62 5.77 22.09
N GLU A 169 3.73 5.78 23.41
CA GLU A 169 4.95 6.07 24.17
C GLU A 169 6.03 4.99 23.99
N GLU A 170 5.65 3.76 23.65
CA GLU A 170 6.56 2.64 23.45
C GLU A 170 7.01 2.47 22.00
N VAL A 171 6.29 3.04 21.03
CA VAL A 171 6.55 2.86 19.60
C VAL A 171 8.00 3.15 19.25
N GLN A 172 8.57 4.26 19.76
CA GLN A 172 9.96 4.63 19.45
C GLN A 172 10.96 3.57 19.95
N GLY A 173 10.77 3.05 21.16
CA GLY A 173 11.63 2.00 21.71
C GLY A 173 11.55 0.70 20.94
N VAL A 174 10.32 0.28 20.59
CA VAL A 174 10.08 -0.91 19.77
C VAL A 174 10.69 -0.74 18.38
N MET A 175 10.52 0.42 17.72
CA MET A 175 11.13 0.67 16.41
C MET A 175 12.64 0.57 16.48
N SER A 176 13.29 1.18 17.47
CA SER A 176 14.76 1.10 17.64
C SER A 176 15.26 -0.33 17.86
N SER A 177 14.43 -1.22 18.46
CA SER A 177 14.81 -2.63 18.61
C SER A 177 14.89 -3.39 17.28
N PHE A 178 14.26 -2.87 16.22
CA PHE A 178 14.34 -3.42 14.86
C PHE A 178 15.50 -2.87 14.03
N ASP A 179 16.29 -1.93 14.51
CA ASP A 179 17.41 -1.36 13.76
C ASP A 179 18.39 -2.47 13.31
N GLY A 180 18.74 -3.38 14.20
CA GLY A 180 19.64 -4.51 13.89
C GLY A 180 19.04 -5.57 12.96
N PHE A 181 17.71 -5.55 12.75
CA PHE A 181 17.04 -6.43 11.78
C PHE A 181 17.35 -6.02 10.34
N HIS A 182 17.64 -4.72 10.12
CA HIS A 182 17.94 -4.18 8.80
C HIS A 182 19.47 -4.08 8.61
N PRO A 183 20.03 -4.70 7.57
CA PRO A 183 21.46 -4.56 7.24
C PRO A 183 21.97 -3.12 7.17
N ILE A 184 21.13 -2.18 6.74
CA ILE A 184 21.45 -0.74 6.71
C ILE A 184 21.56 -0.10 8.10
N GLY A 185 21.18 -0.82 9.18
CA GLY A 185 21.33 -0.39 10.57
C GLY A 185 20.25 0.55 11.11
N ARG A 186 19.11 0.68 10.44
CA ARG A 186 17.97 1.45 10.91
C ARG A 186 16.65 0.95 10.32
N VAL A 187 15.55 1.22 10.99
CA VAL A 187 14.22 1.09 10.38
C VAL A 187 14.04 2.12 9.26
N GLY A 188 13.14 1.83 8.32
CA GLY A 188 12.77 2.74 7.25
C GLY A 188 11.93 3.93 7.74
N THR A 189 11.91 4.98 6.93
CA THR A 189 11.01 6.12 7.07
C THR A 189 9.97 6.11 5.93
N PRO A 190 8.82 6.79 6.09
CA PRO A 190 7.88 6.96 4.98
C PRO A 190 8.53 7.53 3.71
N LEU A 191 9.53 8.40 3.86
CA LEU A 191 10.24 8.99 2.73
C LEU A 191 11.07 7.97 1.96
N ASP A 192 11.74 7.03 2.64
CA ASP A 192 12.49 5.95 1.98
C ASP A 192 11.60 5.16 1.00
N VAL A 193 10.34 4.92 1.39
CA VAL A 193 9.35 4.23 0.53
C VAL A 193 8.80 5.16 -0.54
N ALA A 194 8.48 6.40 -0.17
CA ALA A 194 7.83 7.36 -1.07
C ALA A 194 8.70 7.73 -2.26
N GLU A 195 10.02 7.85 -2.12
CA GLU A 195 10.96 8.12 -3.21
C GLU A 195 10.94 6.99 -4.26
N THR A 196 10.88 5.74 -3.83
CA THR A 196 10.75 4.60 -4.75
C THR A 196 9.39 4.59 -5.44
N VAL A 197 8.31 4.87 -4.70
CA VAL A 197 6.97 4.99 -5.28
C VAL A 197 6.92 6.10 -6.32
N ALA A 198 7.46 7.28 -6.02
CA ALA A 198 7.53 8.41 -6.95
C ALA A 198 8.30 8.07 -8.22
N PHE A 199 9.44 7.37 -8.09
CA PHE A 199 10.20 6.88 -9.24
C PHE A 199 9.35 5.93 -10.10
N LEU A 200 8.70 4.92 -9.49
CA LEU A 200 7.91 3.93 -10.20
C LEU A 200 6.68 4.53 -10.90
N LEU A 201 6.11 5.61 -10.37
CA LEU A 201 5.03 6.36 -11.00
C LEU A 201 5.50 7.24 -12.14
N SER A 202 6.76 7.67 -12.14
CA SER A 202 7.30 8.62 -13.11
C SER A 202 7.62 7.98 -14.47
N ASP A 203 7.77 8.81 -15.50
CA ASP A 203 8.21 8.40 -16.85
C ASP A 203 9.63 7.80 -16.85
N LYS A 204 10.45 8.09 -15.82
CA LYS A 204 11.78 7.51 -15.66
C LYS A 204 11.74 5.99 -15.48
N ALA A 205 10.62 5.45 -14.99
CA ALA A 205 10.36 4.03 -14.87
C ALA A 205 9.64 3.43 -16.08
N GLY A 206 9.71 4.05 -17.26
CA GLY A 206 8.97 3.64 -18.46
C GLY A 206 9.23 2.22 -18.95
N TRP A 207 10.30 1.57 -18.50
CA TRP A 207 10.64 0.17 -18.81
C TRP A 207 10.50 -0.77 -17.59
N VAL A 208 9.75 -0.32 -16.55
CA VAL A 208 9.55 -1.09 -15.31
C VAL A 208 8.05 -1.37 -15.14
N THR A 209 7.66 -2.65 -15.29
CA THR A 209 6.31 -3.14 -14.98
C THR A 209 6.37 -4.59 -14.47
N GLY A 210 5.45 -4.98 -13.59
CA GLY A 210 5.40 -6.30 -12.95
C GLY A 210 6.45 -6.53 -11.87
N ALA A 211 7.24 -5.53 -11.54
CA ALA A 211 8.28 -5.64 -10.53
C ALA A 211 7.69 -5.53 -9.10
N VAL A 212 8.28 -6.30 -8.19
CA VAL A 212 8.12 -6.13 -6.74
C VAL A 212 9.49 -5.71 -6.22
N TRP A 213 9.62 -4.45 -5.85
CA TRP A 213 10.90 -3.88 -5.40
C TRP A 213 10.98 -3.90 -3.88
N ASP A 214 11.97 -4.61 -3.34
CA ASP A 214 12.25 -4.59 -1.92
C ASP A 214 12.81 -3.20 -1.54
N VAL A 215 12.14 -2.54 -0.58
CA VAL A 215 12.53 -1.25 0.01
C VAL A 215 12.63 -1.48 1.51
N ASP A 216 13.60 -2.26 1.90
CA ASP A 216 13.62 -3.02 3.14
C ASP A 216 14.92 -2.89 3.96
N GLY A 217 15.84 -2.00 3.53
CA GLY A 217 17.12 -1.84 4.18
C GLY A 217 18.03 -3.08 4.10
N GLY A 218 17.76 -3.98 3.13
CA GLY A 218 18.57 -5.18 2.85
C GLY A 218 18.08 -6.45 3.54
N VAL A 219 16.92 -6.44 4.20
CA VAL A 219 16.38 -7.60 4.94
C VAL A 219 16.21 -8.82 4.04
N MET A 220 15.72 -8.63 2.83
CA MET A 220 15.49 -9.72 1.86
C MET A 220 16.75 -10.16 1.11
N ALA A 221 17.84 -9.39 1.17
CA ALA A 221 19.10 -9.76 0.54
C ALA A 221 19.82 -10.92 1.24
N GLY A 222 19.53 -11.16 2.51
CA GLY A 222 20.14 -12.23 3.29
C GLY A 222 19.86 -12.10 4.79
N ARG A 223 20.61 -12.85 5.60
CA ARG A 223 20.56 -12.78 7.07
C ARG A 223 21.74 -11.99 7.58
N ASN A 224 21.48 -11.10 8.53
CA ASN A 224 22.54 -10.63 9.43
C ASN A 224 22.91 -11.80 10.34
N ALA A 225 24.20 -12.07 10.41
CA ALA A 225 24.76 -13.17 11.23
C ALA A 225 24.37 -13.02 12.70
#